data_2f2654c11bf5235186bb34e4b9a6b13c
#
_entry.id   2f2654c11bf5235186bb34e4b9a6b13c
#
_cell.length_a   1.000
_cell.length_b   1.000
_cell.length_c   1.000
_cell.angle_alpha   90.00
_cell.angle_beta   90.00
_cell.angle_gamma   90.00
#
_symmetry.space_group_name_H-M   'P 1'
#
loop_
_entity.id
_entity.type
_entity.pdbx_description
1 polymer ?
#
loop_
_entity_poly.entity_id
_entity_poly.type
_entity_poly.pdbx_seq_one_letter_code
_entity_poly.pdbx_strand_id
1 'polypeptide(L)'
;SIMGGMAGGIIAAFYRIQIVGKESFKRYGDYAATGLILGTVIGRIGDLAIVEHLGRKTNFFLGYEILPGYDVAPQHNGLECAEPLTTCGTYHHVAMYDMLLALVVFYIFMNLKKRYEFGPGSWMGLWAVWYGVQRSILDTLRFGMGDATIGSFTWNQVGGLLLALLGFLYFQKNKNLK
;
A
#
# COMPACT_ATOMS: atom_id res chain seq x y z
N SER A 1 -0.43 -14.89 10.86
CA SER A 1 0.17 -13.58 10.54
C SER A 1 0.25 -13.41 9.02
N ILE A 2 -0.23 -12.29 8.51
CA ILE A 2 -0.21 -11.96 7.06
C ILE A 2 1.23 -12.01 6.51
N MET A 3 2.20 -11.53 7.28
CA MET A 3 3.61 -11.56 6.87
C MET A 3 4.15 -12.98 6.66
N GLY A 4 3.75 -13.94 7.51
CA GLY A 4 4.14 -15.34 7.33
C GLY A 4 3.54 -15.95 6.06
N GLY A 5 2.28 -15.63 5.76
CA GLY A 5 1.62 -16.04 4.52
C GLY A 5 2.31 -15.46 3.27
N MET A 6 2.66 -14.18 3.30
CA MET A 6 3.39 -13.53 2.20
C MET A 6 4.78 -14.13 2.00
N ALA A 7 5.55 -14.30 3.08
CA ALA A 7 6.88 -14.92 3.00
C ALA A 7 6.81 -16.35 2.46
N GLY A 8 5.90 -17.16 2.98
CA GLY A 8 5.68 -18.54 2.50
C GLY A 8 5.25 -18.57 1.04
N GLY A 9 4.34 -17.69 0.63
CA GLY A 9 3.91 -17.56 -0.76
C GLY A 9 5.04 -17.19 -1.72
N ILE A 10 5.92 -16.25 -1.34
CA ILE A 10 7.08 -15.86 -2.14
C ILE A 10 8.06 -17.03 -2.27
N ILE A 11 8.36 -17.72 -1.16
CA ILE A 11 9.28 -18.88 -1.17
C ILE A 11 8.71 -20.01 -2.05
N ALA A 12 7.45 -20.34 -1.90
CA ALA A 12 6.78 -21.38 -2.69
C ALA A 12 6.76 -20.99 -4.19
N ALA A 13 6.45 -19.76 -4.52
CA ALA A 13 6.47 -19.25 -5.89
C ALA A 13 7.89 -19.30 -6.48
N PHE A 14 8.91 -18.88 -5.73
CA PHE A 14 10.30 -18.99 -6.16
C PHE A 14 10.68 -20.45 -6.46
N TYR A 15 10.42 -21.36 -5.53
CA TYR A 15 10.69 -22.77 -5.71
C TYR A 15 9.97 -23.32 -6.94
N ARG A 16 8.67 -23.07 -7.07
CA ARG A 16 7.86 -23.60 -8.18
C ARG A 16 8.29 -23.04 -9.54
N ILE A 17 8.56 -21.76 -9.63
CA ILE A 17 8.89 -21.08 -10.89
C ILE A 17 10.36 -21.32 -11.27
N GLN A 18 11.28 -20.99 -10.37
CA GLN A 18 12.71 -20.97 -10.67
C GLN A 18 13.34 -22.37 -10.63
N ILE A 19 12.96 -23.18 -9.64
CA ILE A 19 13.60 -24.49 -9.41
C ILE A 19 12.91 -25.59 -10.23
N VAL A 20 11.59 -25.71 -10.10
CA VAL A 20 10.84 -26.80 -10.78
C VAL A 20 10.56 -26.45 -12.23
N GLY A 21 10.03 -25.24 -12.50
CA GLY A 21 9.65 -24.79 -13.83
C GLY A 21 10.82 -24.34 -14.71
N LYS A 22 11.99 -24.06 -14.10
CA LYS A 22 13.18 -23.47 -14.78
C LYS A 22 12.87 -22.17 -15.52
N GLU A 23 11.86 -21.45 -15.05
CA GLU A 23 11.42 -20.18 -15.60
C GLU A 23 12.02 -19.00 -14.83
N SER A 24 12.00 -17.81 -15.43
CA SER A 24 12.55 -16.61 -14.79
C SER A 24 11.61 -16.05 -13.73
N PHE A 25 11.95 -16.22 -12.44
CA PHE A 25 11.20 -15.61 -11.34
C PHE A 25 11.07 -14.10 -11.47
N LYS A 26 12.07 -13.42 -12.05
CA LYS A 26 12.02 -11.97 -12.30
C LYS A 26 10.90 -11.58 -13.26
N ARG A 27 10.68 -12.34 -14.35
CA ARG A 27 9.57 -12.10 -15.29
C ARG A 27 8.21 -12.26 -14.63
N TYR A 28 8.05 -13.31 -13.83
CA TYR A 28 6.81 -13.51 -13.08
C TYR A 28 6.58 -12.39 -12.06
N GLY A 29 7.65 -11.89 -11.43
CA GLY A 29 7.60 -10.70 -10.58
C GLY A 29 7.05 -9.46 -11.31
N ASP A 30 7.44 -9.25 -12.57
CA ASP A 30 6.94 -8.13 -13.38
C ASP A 30 5.45 -8.24 -13.73
N TYR A 31 4.93 -9.46 -13.91
CA TYR A 31 3.48 -9.68 -14.02
C TYR A 31 2.79 -9.46 -12.68
N ALA A 32 3.37 -10.00 -11.60
CA ALA A 32 2.85 -9.83 -10.25
C ALA A 32 2.79 -8.35 -9.84
N ALA A 33 3.76 -7.52 -10.23
CA ALA A 33 3.77 -6.09 -9.92
C ALA A 33 2.48 -5.39 -10.35
N THR A 34 2.00 -5.66 -11.56
CA THR A 34 0.74 -5.09 -12.06
C THR A 34 -0.47 -5.64 -11.29
N GLY A 35 -0.46 -6.94 -11.00
CA GLY A 35 -1.49 -7.59 -10.18
C GLY A 35 -1.55 -7.07 -8.74
N LEU A 36 -0.39 -6.75 -8.15
CA LEU A 36 -0.31 -6.19 -6.80
C LEU A 36 -0.90 -4.76 -6.72
N ILE A 37 -0.70 -3.93 -7.75
CA ILE A 37 -1.33 -2.61 -7.82
C ILE A 37 -2.86 -2.76 -7.84
N LEU A 38 -3.38 -3.62 -8.72
CA LEU A 38 -4.82 -3.87 -8.81
C LEU A 38 -5.35 -4.53 -7.53
N GLY A 39 -4.60 -5.45 -6.95
CA GLY A 39 -4.91 -6.07 -5.66
C GLY A 39 -5.02 -5.03 -4.53
N THR A 40 -4.18 -4.00 -4.54
CA THR A 40 -4.31 -2.88 -3.60
C THR A 40 -5.65 -2.17 -3.78
N VAL A 41 -6.06 -1.86 -5.01
CA VAL A 41 -7.37 -1.24 -5.29
C VAL A 41 -8.52 -2.07 -4.72
N ILE A 42 -8.54 -3.37 -5.02
CA ILE A 42 -9.61 -4.29 -4.57
C ILE A 42 -9.60 -4.41 -3.04
N GLY A 43 -8.42 -4.57 -2.43
CA GLY A 43 -8.30 -4.66 -0.97
C GLY A 43 -8.82 -3.42 -0.27
N ARG A 44 -8.56 -2.22 -0.84
CA ARG A 44 -9.05 -0.96 -0.26
C ARG A 44 -10.57 -0.78 -0.37
N ILE A 45 -11.23 -1.42 -1.32
CA ILE A 45 -12.70 -1.46 -1.33
C ILE A 45 -13.23 -2.18 -0.08
N GLY A 46 -12.57 -3.27 0.34
CA GLY A 46 -12.90 -3.94 1.61
C GLY A 46 -12.71 -3.02 2.83
N ASP A 47 -11.57 -2.33 2.92
CA ASP A 47 -11.30 -1.37 4.01
C ASP A 47 -12.32 -0.23 4.06
N LEU A 48 -12.79 0.23 2.89
CA LEU A 48 -13.86 1.24 2.78
C LEU A 48 -15.20 0.72 3.33
N ALA A 49 -15.52 -0.55 3.06
CA ALA A 49 -16.78 -1.14 3.49
C ALA A 49 -16.87 -1.31 5.02
N ILE A 50 -15.74 -1.54 5.70
CA ILE A 50 -15.69 -1.73 7.15
C ILE A 50 -15.20 -0.48 7.90
N VAL A 51 -14.98 0.63 7.19
CA VAL A 51 -14.49 1.90 7.75
C VAL A 51 -13.18 1.72 8.54
N GLU A 52 -12.29 0.90 8.02
CA GLU A 52 -10.98 0.65 8.62
C GLU A 52 -9.96 1.71 8.17
N HIS A 53 -8.95 1.95 9.01
CA HIS A 53 -7.86 2.87 8.72
C HIS A 53 -8.25 4.35 8.64
N LEU A 54 -8.98 4.83 9.66
CA LEU A 54 -9.20 6.25 9.86
C LEU A 54 -7.89 7.05 9.92
N GLY A 55 -7.91 8.19 9.29
CA GLY A 55 -6.85 9.17 9.39
C GLY A 55 -7.03 10.16 10.55
N ARG A 56 -6.16 11.14 10.61
CA ARG A 56 -6.25 12.27 11.55
C ARG A 56 -7.43 13.18 11.20
N LYS A 57 -7.88 13.98 12.17
CA LYS A 57 -8.87 15.04 11.93
C LYS A 57 -8.42 15.96 10.79
N THR A 58 -9.36 16.36 9.95
CA THR A 58 -9.08 17.18 8.79
C THR A 58 -10.28 18.03 8.40
N ASN A 59 -10.00 19.13 7.69
CA ASN A 59 -11.01 19.92 6.98
C ASN A 59 -10.91 19.70 5.45
N PHE A 60 -10.20 18.66 5.03
CA PHE A 60 -10.03 18.36 3.61
C PHE A 60 -11.34 17.88 3.00
N PHE A 61 -11.67 18.35 1.80
CA PHE A 61 -12.96 18.10 1.15
C PHE A 61 -13.26 16.62 0.84
N LEU A 62 -12.22 15.77 0.77
CA LEU A 62 -12.36 14.31 0.65
C LEU A 62 -12.27 13.59 2.02
N GLY A 63 -12.34 14.33 3.11
CA GLY A 63 -12.53 13.74 4.42
C GLY A 63 -13.95 13.17 4.55
N TYR A 64 -14.14 12.24 5.48
CA TYR A 64 -15.47 11.76 5.80
C TYR A 64 -15.85 12.06 7.24
N GLU A 65 -17.11 12.28 7.43
CA GLU A 65 -17.72 12.66 8.70
C GLU A 65 -18.20 11.42 9.42
N ILE A 66 -17.87 11.29 10.70
CA ILE A 66 -18.36 10.22 11.53
C ILE A 66 -19.59 10.73 12.28
N LEU A 67 -20.71 10.05 12.09
CA LEU A 67 -21.95 10.34 12.78
C LEU A 67 -22.01 9.61 14.12
N PRO A 68 -22.65 10.22 15.18
CA PRO A 68 -22.84 9.56 16.46
C PRO A 68 -23.62 8.25 16.32
N GLY A 69 -23.27 7.25 17.13
CA GLY A 69 -23.98 5.97 17.19
C GLY A 69 -23.56 4.96 16.12
N TYR A 70 -22.62 5.28 15.25
CA TYR A 70 -21.97 4.28 14.38
C TYR A 70 -20.75 3.70 15.11
N ASP A 71 -20.70 2.38 15.25
CA ASP A 71 -19.54 1.66 15.75
C ASP A 71 -18.37 1.86 14.78
N VAL A 72 -17.45 2.67 15.21
CA VAL A 72 -16.14 2.76 14.54
C VAL A 72 -15.35 1.55 15.01
N ALA A 73 -14.61 0.92 14.09
CA ALA A 73 -13.83 -0.26 14.42
C ALA A 73 -13.03 -0.10 15.73
N PRO A 74 -12.86 -1.16 16.55
CA PRO A 74 -12.30 -1.09 17.89
C PRO A 74 -10.95 -0.36 18.02
N GLN A 75 -10.18 -0.33 16.94
CA GLN A 75 -8.93 0.42 16.86
C GLN A 75 -9.11 1.95 16.94
N HIS A 76 -10.33 2.42 16.86
CA HIS A 76 -10.67 3.84 16.90
C HIS A 76 -11.36 4.26 18.22
N ASN A 77 -11.35 3.40 19.23
CA ASN A 77 -11.94 3.62 20.55
C ASN A 77 -11.43 4.86 21.33
N GLY A 78 -10.56 5.66 20.76
CA GLY A 78 -10.11 6.94 21.33
C GLY A 78 -10.72 8.16 20.66
N LEU A 79 -11.65 7.97 19.73
CA LEU A 79 -12.42 9.08 19.18
C LEU A 79 -13.53 9.43 20.19
N GLU A 80 -13.28 10.49 20.95
CA GLU A 80 -14.33 11.09 21.79
C GLU A 80 -15.41 11.68 20.88
N CYS A 81 -16.43 10.88 20.63
CA CYS A 81 -17.68 11.36 20.07
C CYS A 81 -18.48 11.94 21.24
N ALA A 82 -18.39 13.24 21.46
CA ALA A 82 -19.20 13.91 22.44
C ALA A 82 -20.67 13.87 21.99
N GLU A 83 -21.47 13.18 22.81
CA GLU A 83 -22.92 13.22 22.95
C GLU A 83 -23.87 13.35 21.73
N PRO A 84 -25.13 12.86 21.82
CA PRO A 84 -25.88 12.11 20.80
C PRO A 84 -26.38 12.90 19.59
N LEU A 85 -25.98 14.13 19.37
CA LEU A 85 -26.46 14.96 18.25
C LEU A 85 -25.38 15.73 17.49
N THR A 86 -24.11 15.56 17.83
CA THR A 86 -23.01 16.23 17.14
C THR A 86 -22.18 15.24 16.34
N THR A 87 -21.71 15.65 15.19
CA THR A 87 -20.76 14.88 14.39
C THR A 87 -19.45 14.71 15.14
N CYS A 88 -18.89 13.50 15.08
CA CYS A 88 -17.59 13.22 15.74
C CYS A 88 -16.42 13.93 15.06
N GLY A 89 -16.69 14.66 13.99
CA GLY A 89 -15.73 15.39 13.18
C GLY A 89 -15.40 14.70 11.87
N THR A 90 -14.65 15.42 11.04
CA THR A 90 -14.19 14.94 9.74
C THR A 90 -12.77 14.40 9.83
N TYR A 91 -12.52 13.26 9.21
CA TYR A 91 -11.25 12.54 9.24
C TYR A 91 -10.76 12.21 7.84
N HIS A 92 -9.42 12.12 7.67
CA HIS A 92 -8.83 11.65 6.43
C HIS A 92 -9.25 10.22 6.11
N HIS A 93 -9.74 10.00 4.90
CA HIS A 93 -10.10 8.68 4.41
C HIS A 93 -8.91 7.98 3.74
N VAL A 94 -7.96 7.53 4.56
CA VAL A 94 -6.66 7.02 4.08
C VAL A 94 -6.83 5.84 3.11
N ALA A 95 -7.79 4.95 3.35
CA ALA A 95 -8.08 3.82 2.46
C ALA A 95 -8.54 4.30 1.06
N MET A 96 -9.38 5.35 1.00
CA MET A 96 -9.82 5.94 -0.26
C MET A 96 -8.65 6.59 -1.02
N TYR A 97 -7.79 7.32 -0.32
CA TYR A 97 -6.61 7.94 -0.96
C TYR A 97 -5.67 6.89 -1.53
N ASP A 98 -5.42 5.81 -0.77
CA ASP A 98 -4.61 4.67 -1.21
C ASP A 98 -5.19 4.02 -2.47
N MET A 99 -6.51 3.79 -2.49
CA MET A 99 -7.23 3.25 -3.65
C MET A 99 -7.10 4.13 -4.89
N LEU A 100 -7.37 5.45 -4.74
CA LEU A 100 -7.31 6.38 -5.86
C LEU A 100 -5.89 6.51 -6.43
N LEU A 101 -4.89 6.60 -5.57
CA LEU A 101 -3.49 6.63 -5.98
C LEU A 101 -3.10 5.33 -6.69
N ALA A 102 -3.53 4.17 -6.18
CA ALA A 102 -3.29 2.88 -6.82
C ALA A 102 -3.93 2.79 -8.21
N LEU A 103 -5.15 3.31 -8.41
CA LEU A 103 -5.80 3.39 -9.72
C LEU A 103 -5.01 4.25 -10.71
N VAL A 104 -4.56 5.43 -10.27
CA VAL A 104 -3.74 6.32 -11.10
C VAL A 104 -2.43 5.62 -11.49
N VAL A 105 -1.76 4.99 -10.54
CA VAL A 105 -0.50 4.28 -10.81
C VAL A 105 -0.71 3.05 -11.67
N PHE A 106 -1.81 2.32 -11.50
CA PHE A 106 -2.16 1.22 -12.39
C PHE A 106 -2.27 1.70 -13.85
N TYR A 107 -2.98 2.81 -14.06
CA TYR A 107 -3.09 3.41 -15.40
C TYR A 107 -1.73 3.83 -15.96
N ILE A 108 -0.89 4.47 -15.14
CA ILE A 108 0.48 4.86 -15.52
C ILE A 108 1.31 3.62 -15.88
N PHE A 109 1.30 2.57 -15.06
CA PHE A 109 2.03 1.33 -15.33
C PHE A 109 1.61 0.68 -16.65
N MET A 110 0.30 0.61 -16.92
CA MET A 110 -0.21 0.03 -18.16
C MET A 110 0.25 0.83 -19.40
N ASN A 111 0.29 2.16 -19.31
CA ASN A 111 0.78 3.00 -20.41
C ASN A 111 2.30 2.94 -20.56
N LEU A 112 3.05 2.92 -19.46
CA LEU A 112 4.50 2.79 -19.53
C LEU A 112 4.93 1.43 -20.08
N LYS A 113 4.25 0.34 -19.72
CA LYS A 113 4.51 -1.00 -20.29
C LYS A 113 4.32 -1.09 -21.79
N LYS A 114 3.44 -0.26 -22.36
CA LYS A 114 3.27 -0.17 -23.82
C LYS A 114 4.39 0.60 -24.52
N ARG A 115 5.09 1.48 -23.81
CA ARG A 115 6.09 2.38 -24.37
C ARG A 115 7.53 1.93 -24.12
N TYR A 116 7.77 1.23 -23.02
CA TYR A 116 9.11 0.88 -22.57
C TYR A 116 9.26 -0.62 -22.34
N GLU A 117 10.28 -1.19 -22.95
CA GLU A 117 10.72 -2.56 -22.70
C GLU A 117 11.92 -2.53 -21.77
N PHE A 118 11.66 -2.76 -20.47
CA PHE A 118 12.72 -2.91 -19.50
C PHE A 118 13.10 -4.38 -19.31
N GLY A 119 14.30 -4.62 -18.79
CA GLY A 119 14.76 -5.96 -18.47
C GLY A 119 13.96 -6.63 -17.35
N PRO A 120 14.03 -7.96 -17.26
CA PRO A 120 13.25 -8.74 -16.30
C PRO A 120 13.49 -8.32 -14.84
N GLY A 121 12.42 -8.09 -14.09
CA GLY A 121 12.43 -7.63 -12.71
C GLY A 121 12.25 -6.12 -12.53
N SER A 122 12.32 -5.35 -13.62
CA SER A 122 12.28 -3.89 -13.54
C SER A 122 10.94 -3.35 -13.09
N TRP A 123 9.84 -3.95 -13.53
CA TRP A 123 8.50 -3.53 -13.15
C TRP A 123 8.20 -3.82 -11.67
N MET A 124 8.73 -4.92 -11.15
CA MET A 124 8.68 -5.21 -9.71
C MET A 124 9.48 -4.18 -8.91
N GLY A 125 10.65 -3.75 -9.40
CA GLY A 125 11.42 -2.67 -8.79
C GLY A 125 10.65 -1.35 -8.74
N LEU A 126 10.02 -0.95 -9.85
CA LEU A 126 9.19 0.26 -9.92
C LEU A 126 7.96 0.18 -9.00
N TRP A 127 7.32 -1.00 -8.92
CA TRP A 127 6.24 -1.22 -7.97
C TRP A 127 6.71 -1.02 -6.52
N ALA A 128 7.87 -1.57 -6.15
CA ALA A 128 8.41 -1.43 -4.81
C ALA A 128 8.74 0.03 -4.46
N VAL A 129 9.24 0.82 -5.43
CA VAL A 129 9.45 2.27 -5.27
C VAL A 129 8.13 2.97 -4.99
N TRP A 130 7.15 2.79 -5.86
CA TRP A 130 5.85 3.42 -5.71
C TRP A 130 5.19 3.05 -4.37
N TYR A 131 5.06 1.75 -4.10
CA TYR A 131 4.38 1.27 -2.89
C TYR A 131 5.08 1.75 -1.62
N GLY A 132 6.42 1.71 -1.59
CA GLY A 132 7.19 2.16 -0.45
C GLY A 132 7.03 3.65 -0.17
N VAL A 133 7.07 4.49 -1.20
CA VAL A 133 6.86 5.94 -1.08
C VAL A 133 5.42 6.24 -0.65
N GLN A 134 4.43 5.66 -1.35
CA GLN A 134 3.02 5.87 -1.03
C GLN A 134 2.70 5.44 0.40
N ARG A 135 3.19 4.26 0.83
CA ARG A 135 2.99 3.77 2.20
C ARG A 135 3.55 4.74 3.23
N SER A 136 4.75 5.28 3.00
CA SER A 136 5.39 6.22 3.92
C SER A 136 4.62 7.54 4.01
N ILE A 137 4.11 8.06 2.89
CA ILE A 137 3.34 9.30 2.87
C ILE A 137 1.98 9.10 3.54
N LEU A 138 1.22 8.08 3.16
CA LEU A 138 -0.11 7.85 3.70
C LEU A 138 -0.10 7.51 5.20
N ASP A 139 0.99 6.93 5.70
CA ASP A 139 1.14 6.66 7.12
C ASP A 139 1.19 7.94 7.97
N THR A 140 1.64 9.08 7.41
CA THR A 140 1.61 10.37 8.10
C THR A 140 0.19 10.88 8.36
N LEU A 141 -0.76 10.47 7.52
CA LEU A 141 -2.17 10.85 7.61
C LEU A 141 -2.97 9.93 8.54
N ARG A 142 -2.40 8.78 8.94
CA ARG A 142 -3.09 7.83 9.81
C ARG A 142 -3.19 8.35 11.24
N PHE A 143 -4.24 7.94 11.90
CA PHE A 143 -4.40 8.14 13.33
C PHE A 143 -3.54 7.13 14.07
N GLY A 144 -2.40 7.59 14.58
CA GLY A 144 -1.36 6.73 15.17
C GLY A 144 -1.60 6.43 16.64
N MET A 145 -2.62 5.64 16.97
CA MET A 145 -2.70 5.08 18.32
C MET A 145 -1.92 3.76 18.40
N GLY A 146 -0.78 3.78 19.08
CA GLY A 146 -0.01 2.58 19.41
C GLY A 146 0.95 2.06 18.35
N ASP A 147 1.20 2.77 17.28
CA ASP A 147 2.23 2.40 16.33
C ASP A 147 3.63 2.52 16.96
N ALA A 148 4.40 1.43 16.92
CA ALA A 148 5.80 1.46 17.36
C ALA A 148 6.60 2.43 16.49
N THR A 149 7.39 3.29 17.13
CA THR A 149 8.17 4.34 16.47
C THR A 149 9.67 4.14 16.65
N ILE A 150 10.44 4.61 15.66
CA ILE A 150 11.89 4.79 15.77
C ILE A 150 12.14 6.30 15.71
N GLY A 151 12.35 6.91 16.86
CA GLY A 151 12.40 8.36 16.95
C GLY A 151 11.08 9.01 16.52
N SER A 152 11.12 9.88 15.51
CA SER A 152 9.92 10.56 14.98
C SER A 152 9.20 9.79 13.87
N PHE A 153 9.69 8.63 13.45
CA PHE A 153 9.15 7.85 12.34
C PHE A 153 8.47 6.58 12.85
N THR A 154 7.39 6.17 12.18
CA THR A 154 6.79 4.86 12.43
C THR A 154 7.59 3.75 11.72
N TRP A 155 7.47 2.53 12.21
CA TRP A 155 8.06 1.36 11.52
C TRP A 155 7.55 1.21 10.09
N ASN A 156 6.29 1.59 9.83
CA ASN A 156 5.71 1.56 8.49
C ASN A 156 6.41 2.56 7.55
N GLN A 157 6.71 3.77 8.04
CA GLN A 157 7.43 4.78 7.27
C GLN A 157 8.85 4.34 6.94
N VAL A 158 9.58 3.86 7.95
CA VAL A 158 10.95 3.37 7.76
C VAL A 158 10.98 2.17 6.80
N GLY A 159 10.09 1.20 7.00
CA GLY A 159 9.97 0.03 6.13
C GLY A 159 9.59 0.40 4.70
N GLY A 160 8.69 1.36 4.53
CA GLY A 160 8.30 1.89 3.22
C GLY A 160 9.46 2.56 2.50
N LEU A 161 10.19 3.45 3.17
CA LEU A 161 11.36 4.12 2.59
C LEU A 161 12.48 3.13 2.23
N LEU A 162 12.72 2.14 3.08
CA LEU A 162 13.68 1.07 2.80
C LEU A 162 13.27 0.26 1.58
N LEU A 163 11.99 -0.11 1.49
CA LEU A 163 11.45 -0.82 0.32
C LEU A 163 11.60 0.00 -0.97
N ALA A 164 11.32 1.31 -0.90
CA ALA A 164 11.49 2.21 -2.04
C ALA A 164 12.95 2.29 -2.49
N LEU A 165 13.89 2.42 -1.56
CA LEU A 165 15.33 2.44 -1.85
C LEU A 165 15.79 1.13 -2.50
N LEU A 166 15.45 0.00 -1.90
CA LEU A 166 15.80 -1.33 -2.44
C LEU A 166 15.16 -1.56 -3.82
N GLY A 167 13.91 -1.15 -3.98
CA GLY A 167 13.20 -1.19 -5.27
C GLY A 167 13.89 -0.36 -6.34
N PHE A 168 14.34 0.84 -6.00
CA PHE A 168 15.08 1.71 -6.92
C PHE A 168 16.42 1.10 -7.33
N LEU A 169 17.20 0.61 -6.39
CA LEU A 169 18.47 -0.06 -6.69
C LEU A 169 18.26 -1.31 -7.55
N TYR A 170 17.23 -2.07 -7.25
CA TYR A 170 16.86 -3.25 -8.03
C TYR A 170 16.43 -2.89 -9.45
N PHE A 171 15.63 -1.82 -9.62
CA PHE A 171 15.27 -1.29 -10.94
C PHE A 171 16.51 -0.85 -11.73
N GLN A 172 17.39 -0.06 -11.12
CA GLN A 172 18.60 0.41 -11.80
C GLN A 172 19.49 -0.74 -12.29
N LYS A 173 19.59 -1.81 -11.50
CA LYS A 173 20.35 -3.01 -11.87
C LYS A 173 19.76 -3.78 -13.05
N ASN A 174 18.42 -3.82 -13.17
CA ASN A 174 17.74 -4.70 -14.12
C ASN A 174 17.24 -3.97 -15.39
N LYS A 175 17.07 -2.65 -15.38
CA LYS A 175 16.42 -1.88 -16.47
C LYS A 175 17.05 -2.06 -17.85
N ASN A 176 18.34 -2.36 -17.91
CA ASN A 176 19.10 -2.51 -19.16
C ASN A 176 19.40 -3.98 -19.52
N LEU A 177 18.94 -4.94 -18.73
CA LEU A 177 19.10 -6.36 -19.02
C LEU A 177 18.06 -6.75 -20.06
N LYS A 178 18.50 -6.89 -21.33
CA LYS A 178 17.67 -7.43 -22.43
C LYS A 178 17.68 -8.96 -22.41
#